data_8717c9da58a6ae31a9537e3680d8d15f
#
_entry.id   8717c9da58a6ae31a9537e3680d8d15f
#
_cell.length_a   1.000
_cell.length_b   1.000
_cell.length_c   1.000
_cell.angle_alpha   90.00
_cell.angle_beta   90.00
_cell.angle_gamma   90.00
#
_symmetry.space_group_name_H-M   'P 1'
#
loop_
_entity.id
_entity.type
_entity.pdbx_description
1 polymer ?
#
loop_
_entity_poly.entity_id
_entity_poly.type
_entity_poly.pdbx_seq_one_letter_code
_entity_poly.pdbx_strand_id
1 'polypeptide(L)'
;MIDFTITPELAARRDAVRAFVADKVVPFENDPRMTAHGPTEELRDELVALAREAGLLTFQVARAGVPAISHVEQAVLFEAAGWSSLGPVALNCAAPDEGNMFLLGKIANPQQTKEFLDPVVEGHQRSVFAMTEPGGAGSDPRQLATTAVRDGDGYVINGVKWLITGANGARTWIIMADLEGAGATLFLCDGDTPGIVIERTMDTMDRNYVAGHCVVRFDDLHLPASALLGEEGEAFRYAQLRLAPARLTHCMRWLGGAVRAQSIALDHARTRTAFGKPIGQHQGVGFQLADNEIAIQQCRLMIWWACWVLDQGQQGRHESSMTKAMVSEELFKVADRCVQVLGGMGISDETPVAGFFRDVRAFRLYDGPTEVHQHAIATRLLRD
;
A
#
# COMPACT_ATOMS: atom_id res chain seq x y z
N MET A 1 -9.03 -14.56 23.67
CA MET A 1 -7.85 -15.42 23.36
C MET A 1 -7.56 -15.24 21.89
N ILE A 2 -6.31 -15.07 21.47
CA ILE A 2 -5.96 -14.98 20.06
C ILE A 2 -6.04 -16.41 19.50
N ASP A 3 -6.82 -16.58 18.43
CA ASP A 3 -6.91 -17.82 17.69
C ASP A 3 -6.14 -17.64 16.36
N PHE A 4 -5.14 -18.48 16.13
CA PHE A 4 -4.33 -18.50 14.91
C PHE A 4 -4.84 -19.54 13.89
N THR A 5 -6.00 -20.14 14.14
CA THR A 5 -6.59 -21.13 13.24
C THR A 5 -7.11 -20.44 11.98
N ILE A 6 -6.63 -20.89 10.82
CA ILE A 6 -7.20 -20.51 9.52
C ILE A 6 -8.33 -21.51 9.23
N THR A 7 -9.56 -21.02 9.10
CA THR A 7 -10.72 -21.87 8.78
C THR A 7 -10.56 -22.49 7.38
N PRO A 8 -11.19 -23.64 7.09
CA PRO A 8 -11.16 -24.22 5.76
C PRO A 8 -11.64 -23.28 4.65
N GLU A 9 -12.65 -22.44 4.94
CA GLU A 9 -13.18 -21.46 4.00
C GLU A 9 -12.15 -20.35 3.69
N LEU A 10 -11.49 -19.84 4.73
CA LEU A 10 -10.44 -18.81 4.56
C LEU A 10 -9.22 -19.39 3.85
N ALA A 11 -8.84 -20.64 4.15
CA ALA A 11 -7.79 -21.36 3.45
C ALA A 11 -8.11 -21.51 1.96
N ALA A 12 -9.32 -21.94 1.62
CA ALA A 12 -9.76 -22.07 0.22
C ALA A 12 -9.75 -20.72 -0.52
N ARG A 13 -10.19 -19.62 0.13
CA ARG A 13 -10.12 -18.27 -0.44
C ARG A 13 -8.68 -17.81 -0.66
N ARG A 14 -7.80 -18.02 0.32
CA ARG A 14 -6.37 -17.73 0.20
C ARG A 14 -5.75 -18.46 -0.99
N ASP A 15 -6.04 -19.75 -1.10
CA ASP A 15 -5.47 -20.60 -2.16
C ASP A 15 -6.00 -20.20 -3.53
N ALA A 16 -7.27 -19.78 -3.64
CA ALA A 16 -7.84 -19.23 -4.87
C ALA A 16 -7.17 -17.91 -5.27
N VAL A 17 -6.97 -16.97 -4.33
CA VAL A 17 -6.23 -15.72 -4.57
C VAL A 17 -4.80 -16.03 -5.00
N ARG A 18 -4.13 -16.95 -4.31
CA ARG A 18 -2.75 -17.34 -4.64
C ARG A 18 -2.63 -17.97 -6.02
N ALA A 19 -3.52 -18.89 -6.38
CA ALA A 19 -3.55 -19.53 -7.70
C ALA A 19 -3.83 -18.47 -8.80
N PHE A 20 -4.81 -17.58 -8.59
CA PHE A 20 -5.08 -16.49 -9.52
C PHE A 20 -3.84 -15.63 -9.76
N VAL A 21 -3.15 -15.21 -8.71
CA VAL A 21 -1.94 -14.40 -8.84
C VAL A 21 -0.84 -15.16 -9.56
N ALA A 22 -0.62 -16.43 -9.22
CA ALA A 22 0.43 -17.25 -9.85
C ALA A 22 0.14 -17.50 -11.33
N ASP A 23 -1.10 -17.84 -11.69
CA ASP A 23 -1.44 -18.33 -13.02
C ASP A 23 -1.83 -17.19 -13.99
N LYS A 24 -2.44 -16.10 -13.47
CA LYS A 24 -3.01 -15.02 -14.29
C LYS A 24 -2.27 -13.69 -14.19
N VAL A 25 -1.53 -13.42 -13.10
CA VAL A 25 -0.85 -12.14 -12.89
C VAL A 25 0.66 -12.24 -13.11
N VAL A 26 1.32 -13.24 -12.56
CA VAL A 26 2.77 -13.46 -12.72
C VAL A 26 3.25 -13.42 -14.17
N PRO A 27 2.52 -13.95 -15.19
CA PRO A 27 2.94 -13.83 -16.58
C PRO A 27 3.13 -12.40 -17.09
N PHE A 28 2.52 -11.39 -16.44
CA PHE A 28 2.64 -9.99 -16.81
C PHE A 28 3.80 -9.25 -16.13
N GLU A 29 4.58 -9.87 -15.27
CA GLU A 29 5.68 -9.20 -14.58
C GLU A 29 6.77 -8.67 -15.50
N ASN A 30 6.94 -9.31 -16.67
CA ASN A 30 7.85 -8.88 -17.73
C ASN A 30 7.13 -8.29 -18.95
N ASP A 31 5.87 -7.86 -18.80
CA ASP A 31 5.12 -7.22 -19.87
C ASP A 31 5.77 -5.89 -20.28
N PRO A 32 5.87 -5.56 -21.59
CA PRO A 32 6.43 -4.28 -22.06
C PRO A 32 5.73 -3.04 -21.50
N ARG A 33 4.51 -3.16 -21.00
CA ARG A 33 3.76 -2.10 -20.31
C ARG A 33 4.19 -1.88 -18.85
N MET A 34 5.13 -2.68 -18.33
CA MET A 34 5.87 -2.36 -17.11
C MET A 34 6.91 -1.30 -17.42
N THR A 35 6.79 -0.12 -16.83
CA THR A 35 7.67 1.03 -17.09
C THR A 35 8.59 1.34 -15.91
N ALA A 36 9.45 2.34 -16.05
CA ALA A 36 10.23 2.88 -14.93
C ALA A 36 9.34 3.45 -13.81
N HIS A 37 8.10 3.80 -14.14
CA HIS A 37 7.10 4.36 -13.22
C HIS A 37 5.99 3.36 -12.86
N GLY A 38 6.27 2.07 -12.95
CA GLY A 38 5.31 1.00 -12.68
C GLY A 38 4.45 0.60 -13.88
N PRO A 39 3.38 -0.18 -13.67
CA PRO A 39 2.49 -0.62 -14.73
C PRO A 39 1.71 0.57 -15.34
N THR A 40 1.46 0.48 -16.66
CA THR A 40 0.57 1.45 -17.34
C THR A 40 -0.88 1.24 -16.95
N GLU A 41 -1.74 2.22 -17.25
CA GLU A 41 -3.20 2.07 -17.09
C GLU A 41 -3.77 0.90 -17.89
N GLU A 42 -3.30 0.72 -19.14
CA GLU A 42 -3.75 -0.39 -19.97
C GLU A 42 -3.45 -1.76 -19.34
N LEU A 43 -2.25 -1.92 -18.77
CA LEU A 43 -1.90 -3.15 -18.07
C LEU A 43 -2.75 -3.33 -16.81
N ARG A 44 -2.93 -2.26 -16.03
CA ARG A 44 -3.81 -2.27 -14.85
C ARG A 44 -5.22 -2.69 -15.21
N ASP A 45 -5.80 -2.10 -16.26
CA ASP A 45 -7.19 -2.36 -16.67
C ASP A 45 -7.39 -3.81 -17.11
N GLU A 46 -6.43 -4.38 -17.83
CA GLU A 46 -6.44 -5.80 -18.20
C GLU A 46 -6.38 -6.70 -16.96
N LEU A 47 -5.47 -6.42 -16.04
CA LEU A 47 -5.33 -7.18 -14.79
C LEU A 47 -6.59 -7.11 -13.92
N VAL A 48 -7.19 -5.93 -13.80
CA VAL A 48 -8.46 -5.70 -13.07
C VAL A 48 -9.62 -6.46 -13.74
N ALA A 49 -9.67 -6.51 -15.08
CA ALA A 49 -10.67 -7.28 -15.80
C ALA A 49 -10.56 -8.78 -15.50
N LEU A 50 -9.34 -9.32 -15.51
CA LEU A 50 -9.08 -10.73 -15.14
C LEU A 50 -9.54 -11.04 -13.71
N ALA A 51 -9.27 -10.15 -12.74
CA ALA A 51 -9.71 -10.34 -11.36
C ALA A 51 -11.24 -10.24 -11.21
N ARG A 52 -11.87 -9.37 -12.00
CA ARG A 52 -13.34 -9.26 -12.05
C ARG A 52 -13.98 -10.53 -12.60
N GLU A 53 -13.47 -11.08 -13.68
CA GLU A 53 -13.93 -12.36 -14.25
C GLU A 53 -13.76 -13.53 -13.30
N ALA A 54 -12.68 -13.52 -12.50
CA ALA A 54 -12.44 -14.52 -11.47
C ALA A 54 -13.30 -14.34 -10.20
N GLY A 55 -14.07 -13.25 -10.08
CA GLY A 55 -14.85 -12.92 -8.87
C GLY A 55 -13.99 -12.52 -7.67
N LEU A 56 -12.76 -12.07 -7.90
CA LEU A 56 -11.78 -11.74 -6.86
C LEU A 56 -11.51 -10.24 -6.72
N LEU A 57 -12.14 -9.40 -7.56
CA LEU A 57 -11.90 -7.96 -7.53
C LEU A 57 -12.44 -7.32 -6.26
N THR A 58 -11.60 -6.51 -5.59
CA THR A 58 -11.95 -5.68 -4.42
C THR A 58 -12.65 -6.50 -3.31
N PHE A 59 -12.14 -7.68 -3.03
CA PHE A 59 -12.70 -8.62 -2.05
C PHE A 59 -12.70 -8.10 -0.61
N GLN A 60 -11.95 -7.04 -0.32
CA GLN A 60 -11.81 -6.42 1.01
C GLN A 60 -12.92 -5.41 1.33
N VAL A 61 -13.68 -4.96 0.33
CA VAL A 61 -14.76 -3.99 0.52
C VAL A 61 -16.11 -4.69 0.50
N ALA A 62 -16.86 -4.59 1.60
CA ALA A 62 -18.20 -5.15 1.69
C ALA A 62 -19.17 -4.45 0.72
N ARG A 63 -19.87 -5.23 -0.09
CA ARG A 63 -20.91 -4.76 -1.03
C ARG A 63 -21.85 -5.90 -1.40
N ALA A 64 -22.85 -5.62 -2.24
CA ALA A 64 -23.76 -6.66 -2.70
C ALA A 64 -23.00 -7.86 -3.30
N GLY A 65 -23.20 -9.03 -2.73
CA GLY A 65 -22.55 -10.27 -3.13
C GLY A 65 -21.10 -10.46 -2.62
N VAL A 66 -20.51 -9.46 -1.95
CA VAL A 66 -19.20 -9.55 -1.32
C VAL A 66 -19.33 -9.26 0.18
N PRO A 67 -19.22 -10.27 1.06
CA PRO A 67 -19.37 -10.08 2.49
C PRO A 67 -18.19 -9.25 3.06
N ALA A 68 -18.44 -8.63 4.22
CA ALA A 68 -17.35 -8.04 5.00
C ALA A 68 -16.35 -9.12 5.44
N ILE A 69 -15.09 -8.75 5.48
CA ILE A 69 -14.01 -9.58 6.03
C ILE A 69 -13.38 -8.87 7.22
N SER A 70 -12.89 -9.64 8.19
CA SER A 70 -12.13 -9.14 9.32
C SER A 70 -10.72 -8.68 8.88
N HIS A 71 -10.04 -7.89 9.70
CA HIS A 71 -8.66 -7.51 9.42
C HIS A 71 -7.70 -8.73 9.43
N VAL A 72 -7.98 -9.74 10.24
CA VAL A 72 -7.21 -10.99 10.23
C VAL A 72 -7.43 -11.77 8.92
N GLU A 73 -8.67 -11.89 8.44
CA GLU A 73 -8.95 -12.49 7.13
C GLU A 73 -8.29 -11.69 6.01
N GLN A 74 -8.33 -10.36 6.09
CA GLN A 74 -7.65 -9.48 5.15
C GLN A 74 -6.14 -9.74 5.14
N ALA A 75 -5.51 -9.96 6.31
CA ALA A 75 -4.09 -10.25 6.41
C ALA A 75 -3.71 -11.52 5.64
N VAL A 76 -4.50 -12.59 5.74
CA VAL A 76 -4.29 -13.85 5.04
C VAL A 76 -4.44 -13.69 3.53
N LEU A 77 -5.46 -12.96 3.08
CA LEU A 77 -5.74 -12.79 1.65
C LEU A 77 -4.76 -11.81 0.98
N PHE A 78 -4.34 -10.75 1.68
CA PHE A 78 -3.38 -9.78 1.14
C PHE A 78 -1.95 -10.36 1.08
N GLU A 79 -1.58 -11.25 1.99
CA GLU A 79 -0.33 -12.01 1.87
C GLU A 79 -0.35 -12.84 0.58
N ALA A 80 -1.47 -13.51 0.27
CA ALA A 80 -1.62 -14.26 -0.97
C ALA A 80 -1.59 -13.35 -2.22
N ALA A 81 -2.23 -12.18 -2.15
CA ALA A 81 -2.20 -11.16 -3.21
C ALA A 81 -0.78 -10.63 -3.46
N GLY A 82 0.00 -10.41 -2.41
CA GLY A 82 1.37 -9.90 -2.45
C GLY A 82 2.40 -10.88 -3.04
N TRP A 83 2.01 -12.09 -3.47
CA TRP A 83 2.90 -13.01 -4.15
C TRP A 83 3.52 -12.45 -5.43
N SER A 84 2.83 -11.53 -6.10
CA SER A 84 3.36 -10.70 -7.18
C SER A 84 3.19 -9.24 -6.82
N SER A 85 4.12 -8.37 -7.22
CA SER A 85 3.95 -6.91 -7.06
C SER A 85 2.74 -6.39 -7.83
N LEU A 86 2.33 -7.07 -8.91
CA LEU A 86 1.12 -6.78 -9.69
C LEU A 86 -0.16 -7.38 -9.08
N GLY A 87 -0.04 -8.34 -8.15
CA GLY A 87 -1.21 -8.99 -7.53
C GLY A 87 -2.16 -7.99 -6.84
N PRO A 88 -1.66 -7.09 -5.98
CA PRO A 88 -2.49 -6.05 -5.38
C PRO A 88 -3.12 -5.09 -6.40
N VAL A 89 -2.44 -4.79 -7.51
CA VAL A 89 -2.98 -3.97 -8.61
C VAL A 89 -4.15 -4.68 -9.28
N ALA A 90 -3.96 -5.94 -9.66
CA ALA A 90 -4.98 -6.76 -10.30
C ALA A 90 -6.24 -6.91 -9.44
N LEU A 91 -6.06 -7.16 -8.15
CA LEU A 91 -7.13 -7.41 -7.18
C LEU A 91 -7.76 -6.12 -6.62
N ASN A 92 -7.31 -4.95 -7.08
CA ASN A 92 -7.73 -3.62 -6.62
C ASN A 92 -7.60 -3.48 -5.10
N CYS A 93 -6.51 -3.97 -4.54
CA CYS A 93 -6.15 -3.87 -3.13
C CYS A 93 -4.76 -3.24 -2.93
N ALA A 94 -4.26 -2.53 -3.94
CA ALA A 94 -3.04 -1.74 -3.87
C ALA A 94 -3.28 -0.39 -3.17
N ALA A 95 -2.20 0.20 -2.64
CA ALA A 95 -2.23 1.60 -2.22
C ALA A 95 -2.07 2.52 -3.46
N PRO A 96 -2.65 3.74 -3.41
CA PRO A 96 -3.39 4.33 -2.31
C PRO A 96 -4.89 3.96 -2.26
N ASP A 97 -5.41 3.28 -3.31
CA ASP A 97 -6.83 3.00 -3.50
C ASP A 97 -7.45 2.26 -2.31
N GLU A 98 -6.79 1.23 -1.81
CA GLU A 98 -7.29 0.44 -0.68
C GLU A 98 -7.55 1.32 0.55
N GLY A 99 -6.56 2.14 0.95
CA GLY A 99 -6.72 3.05 2.08
C GLY A 99 -7.73 4.17 1.83
N ASN A 100 -7.86 4.64 0.59
CA ASN A 100 -8.84 5.65 0.20
C ASN A 100 -10.25 5.08 0.20
N MET A 101 -10.46 3.85 -0.30
CA MET A 101 -11.75 3.15 -0.20
C MET A 101 -12.18 2.98 1.27
N PHE A 102 -11.24 2.62 2.15
CA PHE A 102 -11.53 2.52 3.58
C PHE A 102 -11.95 3.88 4.17
N LEU A 103 -11.21 4.95 3.88
CA LEU A 103 -11.52 6.29 4.39
C LEU A 103 -12.87 6.79 3.86
N LEU A 104 -13.09 6.75 2.56
CA LEU A 104 -14.34 7.19 1.93
C LEU A 104 -15.53 6.40 2.46
N GLY A 105 -15.41 5.10 2.66
CA GLY A 105 -16.44 4.27 3.26
C GLY A 105 -16.80 4.64 4.70
N LYS A 106 -15.99 5.45 5.39
CA LYS A 106 -16.22 5.91 6.77
C LYS A 106 -16.76 7.33 6.86
N ILE A 107 -16.37 8.22 5.93
CA ILE A 107 -16.65 9.66 6.09
C ILE A 107 -17.35 10.32 4.89
N ALA A 108 -17.37 9.66 3.73
CA ALA A 108 -18.06 10.20 2.56
C ALA A 108 -19.60 10.18 2.77
N ASN A 109 -20.26 11.24 2.30
CA ASN A 109 -21.71 11.29 2.25
C ASN A 109 -22.24 10.41 1.08
N PRO A 110 -23.57 10.13 1.00
CA PRO A 110 -24.12 9.25 -0.03
C PRO A 110 -23.83 9.70 -1.49
N GLN A 111 -23.78 11.01 -1.76
CA GLN A 111 -23.45 11.54 -3.08
C GLN A 111 -21.95 11.31 -3.38
N GLN A 112 -21.09 11.64 -2.45
CA GLN A 112 -19.64 11.41 -2.59
C GLN A 112 -19.31 9.92 -2.71
N THR A 113 -20.03 9.06 -2.00
CA THR A 113 -19.90 7.59 -2.12
C THR A 113 -20.18 7.17 -3.55
N LYS A 114 -21.32 7.56 -4.11
CA LYS A 114 -21.71 7.18 -5.47
C LYS A 114 -20.77 7.72 -6.53
N GLU A 115 -20.28 8.94 -6.36
CA GLU A 115 -19.47 9.65 -7.35
C GLU A 115 -18.00 9.26 -7.30
N PHE A 116 -17.43 9.03 -6.11
CA PHE A 116 -16.00 8.87 -5.91
C PHE A 116 -15.60 7.49 -5.34
N LEU A 117 -16.39 6.88 -4.46
CA LEU A 117 -16.04 5.60 -3.88
C LEU A 117 -16.43 4.42 -4.79
N ASP A 118 -17.68 4.38 -5.24
CA ASP A 118 -18.20 3.24 -6.01
C ASP A 118 -17.35 2.94 -7.26
N PRO A 119 -16.97 3.94 -8.11
CA PRO A 119 -16.14 3.67 -9.28
C PRO A 119 -14.73 3.15 -8.94
N VAL A 120 -14.15 3.53 -7.78
CA VAL A 120 -12.87 2.99 -7.30
C VAL A 120 -13.06 1.55 -6.83
N VAL A 121 -14.11 1.25 -6.07
CA VAL A 121 -14.45 -0.12 -5.61
C VAL A 121 -14.71 -1.05 -6.79
N GLU A 122 -15.37 -0.55 -7.83
CA GLU A 122 -15.62 -1.29 -9.06
C GLU A 122 -14.37 -1.43 -9.96
N GLY A 123 -13.26 -0.77 -9.61
CA GLY A 123 -12.02 -0.82 -10.36
C GLY A 123 -12.06 -0.07 -11.69
N HIS A 124 -13.06 0.82 -11.89
CA HIS A 124 -13.18 1.63 -13.10
C HIS A 124 -12.24 2.83 -13.10
N GLN A 125 -11.81 3.27 -11.93
CA GLN A 125 -10.88 4.39 -11.78
C GLN A 125 -9.98 4.19 -10.56
N ARG A 126 -8.91 5.00 -10.50
CA ARG A 126 -7.98 5.05 -9.37
C ARG A 126 -8.19 6.31 -8.55
N SER A 127 -7.66 6.28 -7.34
CA SER A 127 -7.70 7.40 -6.42
C SER A 127 -6.31 7.83 -5.96
N VAL A 128 -6.21 9.05 -5.46
CA VAL A 128 -5.00 9.57 -4.81
C VAL A 128 -5.28 10.12 -3.43
N PHE A 129 -4.26 10.16 -2.60
CA PHE A 129 -4.26 10.87 -1.31
C PHE A 129 -3.15 11.93 -1.33
N ALA A 130 -3.51 13.16 -1.68
CA ALA A 130 -2.58 14.27 -1.86
C ALA A 130 -2.32 14.98 -0.52
N MET A 131 -1.40 14.41 0.28
CA MET A 131 -1.05 14.93 1.61
C MET A 131 0.36 15.50 1.66
N THR A 132 1.38 14.75 1.24
CA THR A 132 2.79 15.09 1.43
C THR A 132 3.24 16.29 0.56
N GLU A 133 4.20 17.08 1.08
CA GLU A 133 4.70 18.28 0.44
C GLU A 133 6.24 18.31 0.42
N PRO A 134 6.87 18.99 -0.56
CA PRO A 134 8.33 19.01 -0.67
C PRO A 134 9.02 19.79 0.45
N GLY A 135 8.33 20.72 1.11
CA GLY A 135 8.90 21.66 2.07
C GLY A 135 8.88 21.24 3.52
N GLY A 136 8.41 20.03 3.87
CA GLY A 136 8.43 19.58 5.26
C GLY A 136 7.20 18.81 5.75
N ALA A 137 6.04 18.90 5.10
CA ALA A 137 4.83 18.15 5.49
C ALA A 137 4.88 16.65 5.11
N GLY A 138 6.05 16.05 5.10
CA GLY A 138 6.22 14.61 4.92
C GLY A 138 6.00 13.86 6.24
N SER A 139 6.99 13.90 7.11
CA SER A 139 6.95 13.24 8.43
C SER A 139 6.21 14.03 9.50
N ASP A 140 6.21 15.36 9.40
CA ASP A 140 5.44 16.25 10.28
C ASP A 140 4.32 16.95 9.49
N PRO A 141 3.10 16.39 9.50
CA PRO A 141 1.99 16.92 8.72
C PRO A 141 1.51 18.30 9.21
N ARG A 142 1.95 18.78 10.38
CA ARG A 142 1.64 20.14 10.89
C ARG A 142 2.34 21.24 10.10
N GLN A 143 3.33 20.89 9.27
CA GLN A 143 4.01 21.82 8.36
C GLN A 143 3.31 21.91 6.99
N LEU A 144 1.99 21.75 6.97
CA LEU A 144 1.17 21.86 5.76
C LEU A 144 1.23 23.27 5.20
N ALA A 145 1.66 23.42 3.96
CA ALA A 145 1.81 24.70 3.26
C ALA A 145 0.82 24.89 2.10
N THR A 146 0.17 23.81 1.63
CA THR A 146 -0.96 23.93 0.69
C THR A 146 -2.11 24.60 1.41
N THR A 147 -2.60 25.72 0.87
CA THR A 147 -3.66 26.52 1.48
C THR A 147 -5.00 26.31 0.79
N ALA A 148 -6.07 26.51 1.53
CA ALA A 148 -7.42 26.61 1.03
C ALA A 148 -8.06 27.89 1.60
N VAL A 149 -8.75 28.64 0.77
CA VAL A 149 -9.54 29.83 1.18
C VAL A 149 -10.97 29.66 0.71
N ARG A 150 -11.92 30.24 1.44
CA ARG A 150 -13.33 30.25 0.99
C ARG A 150 -13.48 31.28 -0.12
N ASP A 151 -14.20 30.90 -1.17
CA ASP A 151 -14.55 31.76 -2.30
C ASP A 151 -16.05 31.58 -2.61
N GLY A 152 -16.85 32.56 -2.27
CA GLY A 152 -18.32 32.42 -2.31
C GLY A 152 -18.81 31.28 -1.42
N ASP A 153 -19.48 30.31 -2.02
CA ASP A 153 -19.93 29.09 -1.36
C ASP A 153 -18.96 27.90 -1.52
N GLY A 154 -17.82 28.11 -2.17
CA GLY A 154 -16.81 27.11 -2.44
C GLY A 154 -15.45 27.38 -1.81
N TYR A 155 -14.42 26.81 -2.43
CA TYR A 155 -13.03 26.88 -1.98
C TYR A 155 -12.08 27.09 -3.14
N VAL A 156 -10.98 27.80 -2.90
CA VAL A 156 -9.83 27.88 -3.81
C VAL A 156 -8.60 27.32 -3.12
N ILE A 157 -7.95 26.35 -3.78
CA ILE A 157 -6.80 25.63 -3.24
C ILE A 157 -5.55 26.00 -4.05
N ASN A 158 -4.46 26.33 -3.34
CA ASN A 158 -3.15 26.62 -3.93
C ASN A 158 -2.04 25.90 -3.15
N GLY A 159 -1.06 25.36 -3.88
CA GLY A 159 0.09 24.70 -3.25
C GLY A 159 0.73 23.62 -4.11
N VAL A 160 1.71 22.94 -3.53
CA VAL A 160 2.47 21.88 -4.20
C VAL A 160 2.50 20.63 -3.34
N LYS A 161 2.14 19.51 -3.94
CA LYS A 161 2.25 18.18 -3.35
C LYS A 161 3.32 17.37 -4.09
N TRP A 162 3.98 16.47 -3.39
CA TRP A 162 4.95 15.58 -4.00
C TRP A 162 4.85 14.15 -3.48
N LEU A 163 5.47 13.22 -4.18
CA LEU A 163 5.34 11.78 -3.92
C LEU A 163 3.87 11.33 -3.92
N ILE A 164 3.05 11.98 -4.77
CA ILE A 164 1.63 11.61 -4.88
C ILE A 164 1.51 10.41 -5.79
N THR A 165 1.31 9.25 -5.14
CA THR A 165 1.23 7.95 -5.79
C THR A 165 0.03 7.88 -6.71
N GLY A 166 0.28 7.50 -7.97
CA GLY A 166 -0.75 7.24 -8.94
C GLY A 166 -1.49 8.48 -9.45
N ALA A 167 -0.98 9.70 -9.22
CA ALA A 167 -1.69 10.94 -9.56
C ALA A 167 -1.99 11.07 -11.05
N ASN A 168 -1.05 10.67 -11.91
CA ASN A 168 -1.27 10.71 -13.35
C ASN A 168 -2.33 9.66 -13.75
N GLY A 169 -3.47 10.10 -14.28
CA GLY A 169 -4.60 9.26 -14.69
C GLY A 169 -5.62 8.93 -13.59
N ALA A 170 -5.39 9.29 -12.32
CA ALA A 170 -6.37 9.08 -11.26
C ALA A 170 -7.55 10.07 -11.35
N ARG A 171 -8.76 9.59 -11.06
CA ARG A 171 -10.00 10.39 -11.15
C ARG A 171 -10.51 10.82 -9.76
N THR A 172 -10.35 10.03 -8.73
CA THR A 172 -10.78 10.38 -7.37
C THR A 172 -9.62 10.99 -6.60
N TRP A 173 -9.72 12.26 -6.23
CA TRP A 173 -8.68 13.00 -5.51
C TRP A 173 -9.10 13.38 -4.12
N ILE A 174 -8.37 12.91 -3.11
CA ILE A 174 -8.49 13.36 -1.72
C ILE A 174 -7.31 14.30 -1.45
N ILE A 175 -7.58 15.59 -1.26
CA ILE A 175 -6.60 16.64 -1.11
C ILE A 175 -6.62 17.15 0.33
N MET A 176 -5.46 17.22 0.99
CA MET A 176 -5.31 17.89 2.29
C MET A 176 -4.75 19.28 2.10
N ALA A 177 -5.45 20.29 2.59
CA ALA A 177 -5.02 21.68 2.58
C ALA A 177 -5.33 22.37 3.90
N ASP A 178 -4.60 23.42 4.24
CA ASP A 178 -4.83 24.29 5.40
C ASP A 178 -5.92 25.29 5.06
N LEU A 179 -7.13 25.07 5.57
CA LEU A 179 -8.26 25.97 5.36
C LEU A 179 -8.16 27.16 6.31
N GLU A 180 -8.14 28.37 5.73
CA GLU A 180 -8.06 29.61 6.50
C GLU A 180 -9.14 29.67 7.60
N GLY A 181 -8.69 29.86 8.84
CA GLY A 181 -9.55 29.92 10.02
C GLY A 181 -10.07 28.59 10.55
N ALA A 182 -9.81 27.45 9.88
CA ALA A 182 -10.26 26.13 10.32
C ALA A 182 -9.12 25.13 10.51
N GLY A 183 -8.01 25.28 9.76
CA GLY A 183 -6.88 24.34 9.80
C GLY A 183 -6.98 23.22 8.77
N ALA A 184 -6.18 22.16 8.96
CA ALA A 184 -6.06 21.09 8.00
C ALA A 184 -7.42 20.40 7.69
N THR A 185 -7.82 20.47 6.42
CA THR A 185 -9.14 20.04 5.92
C THR A 185 -8.95 19.13 4.71
N LEU A 186 -9.86 18.15 4.52
CA LEU A 186 -9.87 17.28 3.35
C LEU A 186 -10.89 17.77 2.32
N PHE A 187 -10.47 17.73 1.05
CA PHE A 187 -11.30 18.04 -0.10
C PHE A 187 -11.32 16.87 -1.07
N LEU A 188 -12.48 16.64 -1.69
CA LEU A 188 -12.71 15.55 -2.63
C LEU A 188 -13.14 16.13 -3.98
N CYS A 189 -12.42 15.78 -5.05
CA CYS A 189 -12.74 16.26 -6.40
C CYS A 189 -12.34 15.24 -7.47
N ASP A 190 -12.78 15.52 -8.70
CA ASP A 190 -12.37 14.79 -9.89
C ASP A 190 -10.97 15.23 -10.35
N GLY A 191 -10.16 14.29 -10.82
CA GLY A 191 -8.79 14.54 -11.28
C GLY A 191 -8.67 15.44 -12.51
N ASP A 192 -9.75 15.58 -13.28
CA ASP A 192 -9.80 16.49 -14.45
C ASP A 192 -10.24 17.92 -14.05
N THR A 193 -10.43 18.20 -12.75
CA THR A 193 -10.80 19.54 -12.29
C THR A 193 -9.71 20.56 -12.69
N PRO A 194 -10.06 21.66 -13.40
CA PRO A 194 -9.10 22.70 -13.76
C PRO A 194 -8.38 23.23 -12.52
N GLY A 195 -7.06 23.42 -12.61
CA GLY A 195 -6.21 23.83 -11.50
C GLY A 195 -5.39 22.69 -10.90
N ILE A 196 -5.65 21.41 -11.26
CA ILE A 196 -4.77 20.30 -10.94
C ILE A 196 -3.72 20.16 -12.06
N VAL A 197 -2.45 20.36 -11.72
CA VAL A 197 -1.34 20.30 -12.67
C VAL A 197 -0.35 19.23 -12.24
N ILE A 198 -0.23 18.14 -13.02
CA ILE A 198 0.84 17.16 -12.86
C ILE A 198 2.12 17.77 -13.45
N GLU A 199 3.05 18.22 -12.61
CA GLU A 199 4.29 18.83 -13.07
C GLU A 199 5.27 17.81 -13.66
N ARG A 200 5.38 16.67 -13.02
CA ARG A 200 6.21 15.54 -13.47
C ARG A 200 5.93 14.27 -12.69
N THR A 201 6.19 13.12 -13.29
CA THR A 201 6.39 11.86 -12.58
C THR A 201 7.84 11.78 -12.12
N MET A 202 8.08 11.31 -10.92
CA MET A 202 9.39 11.22 -10.29
C MET A 202 10.06 9.89 -10.59
N ASP A 203 11.36 9.90 -10.86
CA ASP A 203 12.16 8.69 -10.86
C ASP A 203 12.43 8.25 -9.43
N THR A 204 11.82 7.15 -9.03
CA THR A 204 11.98 6.55 -7.71
C THR A 204 12.56 5.14 -7.83
N MET A 205 12.99 4.55 -6.71
CA MET A 205 13.55 3.21 -6.74
C MET A 205 12.49 2.11 -6.84
N ASP A 206 11.28 2.37 -6.41
CA ASP A 206 10.13 1.47 -6.47
C ASP A 206 9.36 1.61 -7.79
N ARG A 207 8.84 0.47 -8.28
CA ARG A 207 8.15 0.39 -9.59
C ARG A 207 6.85 -0.41 -9.53
N ASN A 208 6.25 -0.51 -8.35
CA ASN A 208 5.07 -1.35 -8.13
C ASN A 208 3.74 -0.56 -8.11
N TYR A 209 3.80 0.76 -8.29
CA TYR A 209 2.61 1.61 -8.31
C TYR A 209 2.27 2.07 -9.72
N VAL A 210 0.99 2.00 -10.09
CA VAL A 210 0.49 2.49 -11.38
C VAL A 210 0.82 3.98 -11.52
N ALA A 211 1.46 4.36 -12.64
CA ALA A 211 1.89 5.73 -12.93
C ALA A 211 2.87 6.35 -11.90
N GLY A 212 3.49 5.56 -11.03
CA GLY A 212 4.53 6.00 -10.08
C GLY A 212 4.10 7.08 -9.12
N HIS A 213 5.02 8.00 -8.82
CA HIS A 213 4.81 9.11 -7.88
C HIS A 213 5.00 10.45 -8.58
N CYS A 214 4.08 11.39 -8.35
CA CYS A 214 4.06 12.67 -9.03
C CYS A 214 4.35 13.86 -8.11
N VAL A 215 4.89 14.92 -8.71
CA VAL A 215 4.80 16.29 -8.19
C VAL A 215 3.56 16.91 -8.79
N VAL A 216 2.72 17.47 -7.94
CA VAL A 216 1.43 18.05 -8.31
C VAL A 216 1.36 19.47 -7.79
N ARG A 217 0.97 20.42 -8.65
CA ARG A 217 0.67 21.79 -8.26
C ARG A 217 -0.83 22.05 -8.38
N PHE A 218 -1.38 22.64 -7.35
CA PHE A 218 -2.70 23.24 -7.38
C PHE A 218 -2.54 24.73 -7.69
N ASP A 219 -3.19 25.18 -8.76
CA ASP A 219 -3.09 26.52 -9.35
C ASP A 219 -4.49 27.09 -9.46
N ASP A 220 -4.89 27.86 -8.45
CA ASP A 220 -6.25 28.36 -8.30
C ASP A 220 -7.30 27.26 -8.53
N LEU A 221 -7.15 26.14 -7.83
CA LEU A 221 -8.09 25.02 -7.92
C LEU A 221 -9.40 25.38 -7.22
N HIS A 222 -10.40 25.75 -8.03
CA HIS A 222 -11.74 26.09 -7.55
C HIS A 222 -12.59 24.83 -7.33
N LEU A 223 -13.10 24.68 -6.11
CA LEU A 223 -13.95 23.56 -5.71
C LEU A 223 -15.28 24.06 -5.14
N PRO A 224 -16.41 23.37 -5.42
CA PRO A 224 -17.70 23.69 -4.83
C PRO A 224 -17.74 23.33 -3.33
N ALA A 225 -18.72 23.84 -2.59
CA ALA A 225 -18.94 23.49 -1.17
C ALA A 225 -19.08 21.97 -0.96
N SER A 226 -19.66 21.26 -1.92
CA SER A 226 -19.81 19.77 -1.88
C SER A 226 -18.49 19.01 -1.90
N ALA A 227 -17.38 19.66 -2.22
CA ALA A 227 -16.05 19.05 -2.20
C ALA A 227 -15.50 18.83 -0.77
N LEU A 228 -16.06 19.46 0.25
CA LEU A 228 -15.66 19.22 1.64
C LEU A 228 -15.88 17.72 1.98
N LEU A 229 -14.80 17.04 2.38
CA LEU A 229 -14.83 15.65 2.80
C LEU A 229 -14.75 15.56 4.33
N GLY A 230 -15.84 15.17 4.95
CA GLY A 230 -15.98 15.16 6.41
C GLY A 230 -16.19 16.56 6.98
N GLU A 231 -15.46 16.94 8.03
CA GLU A 231 -15.57 18.21 8.74
C GLU A 231 -14.32 19.06 8.55
N GLU A 232 -14.49 20.39 8.52
CA GLU A 232 -13.39 21.34 8.45
C GLU A 232 -12.46 21.21 9.67
N GLY A 233 -11.15 21.33 9.46
CA GLY A 233 -10.14 21.23 10.51
C GLY A 233 -9.82 19.82 11.00
N GLU A 234 -10.52 18.79 10.52
CA GLU A 234 -10.43 17.42 11.04
C GLU A 234 -9.55 16.49 10.18
N ALA A 235 -8.82 17.03 9.18
CA ALA A 235 -8.05 16.21 8.25
C ALA A 235 -7.04 15.29 8.93
N PHE A 236 -6.37 15.74 9.99
CA PHE A 236 -5.41 14.91 10.71
C PHE A 236 -6.06 13.73 11.43
N ARG A 237 -7.27 13.92 11.96
CA ARG A 237 -8.05 12.81 12.54
C ARG A 237 -8.40 11.78 11.48
N TYR A 238 -8.86 12.23 10.33
CA TYR A 238 -9.19 11.36 9.20
C TYR A 238 -7.96 10.67 8.59
N ALA A 239 -6.84 11.38 8.48
CA ALA A 239 -5.58 10.79 8.06
C ALA A 239 -5.13 9.66 9.01
N GLN A 240 -5.26 9.84 10.34
CA GLN A 240 -4.94 8.79 11.31
C GLN A 240 -5.92 7.60 11.25
N LEU A 241 -7.21 7.86 10.98
CA LEU A 241 -8.21 6.81 10.75
C LEU A 241 -7.81 5.94 9.55
N ARG A 242 -7.38 6.55 8.45
CA ARG A 242 -6.90 5.88 7.23
C ARG A 242 -5.59 5.13 7.44
N LEU A 243 -4.62 5.76 8.09
CA LEU A 243 -3.24 5.27 8.16
C LEU A 243 -3.08 4.04 9.07
N ALA A 244 -3.90 3.87 10.11
CA ALA A 244 -3.75 2.74 11.02
C ALA A 244 -3.95 1.39 10.31
N PRO A 245 -5.06 1.12 9.59
CA PRO A 245 -5.19 -0.10 8.79
C PRO A 245 -4.27 -0.12 7.56
N ALA A 246 -4.04 1.03 6.87
CA ALA A 246 -3.21 1.07 5.66
C ALA A 246 -1.77 0.61 5.90
N ARG A 247 -1.18 0.93 7.06
CA ARG A 247 0.15 0.42 7.45
C ARG A 247 0.18 -1.11 7.49
N LEU A 248 -0.88 -1.72 8.02
CA LEU A 248 -0.98 -3.18 8.13
C LEU A 248 -1.19 -3.82 6.76
N THR A 249 -1.99 -3.23 5.88
CA THR A 249 -2.20 -3.75 4.53
C THR A 249 -0.92 -3.70 3.69
N HIS A 250 -0.07 -2.68 3.87
CA HIS A 250 1.28 -2.68 3.32
C HIS A 250 2.13 -3.84 3.87
N CYS A 251 2.13 -4.06 5.19
CA CYS A 251 2.85 -5.18 5.81
C CYS A 251 2.41 -6.52 5.22
N MET A 252 1.10 -6.73 5.03
CA MET A 252 0.51 -7.95 4.49
C MET A 252 1.01 -8.22 3.06
N ARG A 253 0.92 -7.23 2.19
CA ARG A 253 1.33 -7.37 0.78
C ARG A 253 2.84 -7.63 0.65
N TRP A 254 3.66 -6.89 1.38
CA TRP A 254 5.11 -7.09 1.35
C TRP A 254 5.54 -8.43 1.96
N LEU A 255 4.79 -8.94 2.94
CA LEU A 255 5.01 -10.29 3.45
C LEU A 255 4.85 -11.34 2.34
N GLY A 256 3.82 -11.22 1.49
CA GLY A 256 3.63 -12.09 0.33
C GLY A 256 4.82 -12.07 -0.64
N GLY A 257 5.35 -10.88 -0.93
CA GLY A 257 6.56 -10.71 -1.75
C GLY A 257 7.80 -11.36 -1.12
N ALA A 258 7.96 -11.24 0.20
CA ALA A 258 9.05 -11.88 0.94
C ALA A 258 8.96 -13.41 0.92
N VAL A 259 7.77 -13.96 1.09
CA VAL A 259 7.53 -15.42 0.96
C VAL A 259 7.91 -15.92 -0.42
N ARG A 260 7.58 -15.18 -1.48
CA ARG A 260 7.99 -15.53 -2.85
C ARG A 260 9.50 -15.42 -3.04
N ALA A 261 10.12 -14.34 -2.61
CA ALA A 261 11.57 -14.17 -2.72
C ALA A 261 12.32 -15.32 -2.01
N GLN A 262 11.87 -15.70 -0.81
CA GLN A 262 12.38 -16.84 -0.06
C GLN A 262 12.19 -18.17 -0.85
N SER A 263 11.03 -18.40 -1.47
CA SER A 263 10.77 -19.60 -2.28
C SER A 263 11.76 -19.71 -3.44
N ILE A 264 11.98 -18.61 -4.17
CA ILE A 264 12.94 -18.54 -5.29
C ILE A 264 14.37 -18.80 -4.81
N ALA A 265 14.77 -18.19 -3.69
CA ALA A 265 16.10 -18.41 -3.11
C ALA A 265 16.30 -19.84 -2.63
N LEU A 266 15.28 -20.48 -2.06
CA LEU A 266 15.30 -21.90 -1.65
C LEU A 266 15.48 -22.83 -2.86
N ASP A 267 14.75 -22.62 -3.95
CA ASP A 267 14.85 -23.44 -5.15
C ASP A 267 16.21 -23.29 -5.81
N HIS A 268 16.75 -22.07 -5.87
CA HIS A 268 18.10 -21.83 -6.33
C HIS A 268 19.15 -22.53 -5.43
N ALA A 269 19.00 -22.44 -4.11
CA ALA A 269 19.94 -23.05 -3.17
C ALA A 269 19.95 -24.57 -3.21
N ARG A 270 18.81 -25.21 -3.58
CA ARG A 270 18.67 -26.66 -3.76
C ARG A 270 19.32 -27.15 -5.05
N THR A 271 19.30 -26.35 -6.11
CA THR A 271 19.70 -26.76 -7.47
C THR A 271 21.08 -26.27 -7.87
N ARG A 272 21.47 -25.08 -7.48
CA ARG A 272 22.79 -24.48 -7.82
C ARG A 272 23.89 -25.19 -7.07
N THR A 273 24.85 -25.76 -7.82
CA THR A 273 26.03 -26.46 -7.26
C THR A 273 27.26 -25.56 -7.29
N ALA A 274 27.97 -25.49 -6.19
CA ALA A 274 29.30 -24.87 -6.07
C ALA A 274 30.10 -25.61 -4.99
N PHE A 275 31.42 -25.69 -5.15
CA PHE A 275 32.33 -26.38 -4.25
C PHE A 275 31.88 -27.83 -3.94
N GLY A 276 31.44 -28.53 -5.00
CA GLY A 276 31.14 -29.96 -5.00
C GLY A 276 29.76 -30.37 -4.44
N LYS A 277 28.89 -29.43 -4.07
CA LYS A 277 27.54 -29.71 -3.56
C LYS A 277 26.56 -28.55 -3.81
N PRO A 278 25.23 -28.77 -3.68
CA PRO A 278 24.25 -27.69 -3.69
C PRO A 278 24.60 -26.59 -2.69
N ILE A 279 24.43 -25.32 -3.09
CA ILE A 279 24.85 -24.21 -2.23
C ILE A 279 24.07 -24.16 -0.92
N GLY A 280 22.82 -24.62 -0.87
CA GLY A 280 22.03 -24.73 0.36
C GLY A 280 22.60 -25.69 1.40
N GLN A 281 23.53 -26.60 1.01
CA GLN A 281 24.24 -27.49 1.93
C GLN A 281 25.48 -26.83 2.57
N HIS A 282 25.84 -25.61 2.14
CA HIS A 282 26.86 -24.80 2.83
C HIS A 282 26.17 -24.07 4.00
N GLN A 283 26.73 -24.24 5.19
CA GLN A 283 26.13 -23.77 6.44
C GLN A 283 25.81 -22.28 6.43
N GLY A 284 26.68 -21.44 5.86
CA GLY A 284 26.49 -19.99 5.77
C GLY A 284 25.30 -19.58 4.88
N VAL A 285 24.97 -20.39 3.84
CA VAL A 285 23.77 -20.18 3.01
C VAL A 285 22.52 -20.70 3.73
N GLY A 286 22.61 -21.89 4.32
CA GLY A 286 21.49 -22.49 5.08
C GLY A 286 21.03 -21.60 6.23
N PHE A 287 21.96 -20.95 6.92
CA PHE A 287 21.61 -20.03 8.03
C PHE A 287 20.84 -18.79 7.56
N GLN A 288 21.24 -18.19 6.42
CA GLN A 288 20.50 -17.06 5.86
C GLN A 288 19.06 -17.42 5.51
N LEU A 289 18.83 -18.62 4.96
CA LEU A 289 17.48 -19.12 4.64
C LEU A 289 16.66 -19.42 5.90
N ALA A 290 17.30 -19.93 6.95
CA ALA A 290 16.64 -20.16 8.25
C ALA A 290 16.27 -18.83 8.93
N ASP A 291 17.17 -17.82 8.92
CA ASP A 291 16.88 -16.48 9.43
C ASP A 291 15.72 -15.82 8.69
N ASN A 292 15.63 -16.02 7.37
CA ASN A 292 14.50 -15.54 6.58
C ASN A 292 13.18 -16.16 7.03
N GLU A 293 13.14 -17.48 7.23
CA GLU A 293 11.93 -18.18 7.67
C GLU A 293 11.47 -17.69 9.04
N ILE A 294 12.42 -17.52 9.97
CA ILE A 294 12.13 -16.96 11.31
C ILE A 294 11.54 -15.55 11.19
N ALA A 295 12.17 -14.67 10.39
CA ALA A 295 11.72 -13.30 10.20
C ALA A 295 10.32 -13.23 9.54
N ILE A 296 10.05 -14.06 8.53
CA ILE A 296 8.74 -14.18 7.87
C ILE A 296 7.66 -14.58 8.87
N GLN A 297 7.91 -15.57 9.72
CA GLN A 297 6.95 -16.00 10.73
C GLN A 297 6.72 -14.94 11.80
N GLN A 298 7.77 -14.28 12.28
CA GLN A 298 7.65 -13.16 13.22
C GLN A 298 6.80 -12.02 12.63
N CYS A 299 7.04 -11.64 11.37
CA CYS A 299 6.27 -10.61 10.67
C CYS A 299 4.80 -11.01 10.57
N ARG A 300 4.50 -12.25 10.16
CA ARG A 300 3.13 -12.77 10.03
C ARG A 300 2.38 -12.70 11.36
N LEU A 301 2.98 -13.18 12.44
CA LEU A 301 2.35 -13.17 13.77
C LEU A 301 2.12 -11.76 14.29
N MET A 302 3.06 -10.84 14.05
CA MET A 302 2.92 -9.43 14.44
C MET A 302 1.78 -8.73 13.66
N ILE A 303 1.65 -9.01 12.36
CA ILE A 303 0.55 -8.51 11.53
C ILE A 303 -0.79 -9.05 12.06
N TRP A 304 -0.92 -10.36 12.27
CA TRP A 304 -2.15 -10.98 12.76
C TRP A 304 -2.56 -10.45 14.12
N TRP A 305 -1.59 -10.27 15.03
CA TRP A 305 -1.86 -9.67 16.34
C TRP A 305 -2.43 -8.24 16.22
N ALA A 306 -1.81 -7.38 15.42
CA ALA A 306 -2.31 -6.02 15.22
C ALA A 306 -3.70 -5.99 14.56
N CYS A 307 -3.93 -6.87 13.59
CA CYS A 307 -5.24 -7.06 12.95
C CYS A 307 -6.29 -7.53 13.95
N TRP A 308 -5.96 -8.51 14.79
CA TRP A 308 -6.84 -8.97 15.84
C TRP A 308 -7.23 -7.85 16.81
N VAL A 309 -6.32 -6.97 17.18
CA VAL A 309 -6.61 -5.80 18.02
C VAL A 309 -7.63 -4.88 17.35
N LEU A 310 -7.50 -4.64 16.02
CA LEU A 310 -8.47 -3.87 15.25
C LEU A 310 -9.84 -4.56 15.21
N ASP A 311 -9.88 -5.88 15.04
CA ASP A 311 -11.11 -6.68 15.00
C ASP A 311 -11.84 -6.69 16.37
N GLN A 312 -11.13 -6.39 17.47
CA GLN A 312 -11.75 -6.15 18.79
C GLN A 312 -12.36 -4.73 18.93
N GLY A 313 -12.38 -3.93 17.86
CA GLY A 313 -12.89 -2.56 17.88
C GLY A 313 -11.95 -1.54 18.53
N GLN A 314 -10.71 -1.90 18.80
CA GLN A 314 -9.70 -1.00 19.35
C GLN A 314 -9.06 -0.14 18.24
N GLN A 315 -8.53 1.03 18.60
CA GLN A 315 -7.91 1.93 17.60
C GLN A 315 -6.63 1.38 16.96
N GLY A 316 -5.90 0.48 17.62
CA GLY A 316 -4.74 -0.22 17.09
C GLY A 316 -3.55 0.65 16.65
N ARG A 317 -3.50 1.93 17.04
CA ARG A 317 -2.45 2.87 16.58
C ARG A 317 -1.06 2.48 17.05
N HIS A 318 -0.94 2.01 18.27
CA HIS A 318 0.33 1.58 18.86
C HIS A 318 0.80 0.27 18.23
N GLU A 319 -0.11 -0.68 18.13
CA GLU A 319 0.10 -2.00 17.55
C GLU A 319 0.48 -1.90 16.06
N SER A 320 -0.20 -1.04 15.32
CA SER A 320 0.11 -0.73 13.92
C SER A 320 1.50 -0.09 13.78
N SER A 321 1.89 0.83 14.68
CA SER A 321 3.22 1.44 14.66
C SER A 321 4.33 0.44 14.95
N MET A 322 4.16 -0.44 15.95
CA MET A 322 5.12 -1.50 16.26
C MET A 322 5.25 -2.48 15.10
N THR A 323 4.13 -2.91 14.55
CA THR A 323 4.07 -3.85 13.44
C THR A 323 4.76 -3.26 12.20
N LYS A 324 4.43 -2.03 11.81
CA LYS A 324 5.03 -1.39 10.63
C LYS A 324 6.54 -1.21 10.80
N ALA A 325 7.01 -0.71 11.94
CA ALA A 325 8.42 -0.52 12.21
C ALA A 325 9.19 -1.84 12.10
N MET A 326 8.72 -2.90 12.76
CA MET A 326 9.37 -4.21 12.76
C MET A 326 9.31 -4.86 11.37
N VAL A 327 8.11 -4.94 10.76
CA VAL A 327 7.92 -5.66 9.49
C VAL A 327 8.69 -5.01 8.35
N SER A 328 8.71 -3.67 8.25
CA SER A 328 9.45 -3.00 7.18
C SER A 328 10.97 -3.23 7.25
N GLU A 329 11.53 -3.33 8.45
CA GLU A 329 12.95 -3.64 8.64
C GLU A 329 13.27 -5.11 8.34
N GLU A 330 12.48 -6.04 8.87
CA GLU A 330 12.75 -7.47 8.72
C GLU A 330 12.53 -7.96 7.28
N LEU A 331 11.47 -7.50 6.59
CA LEU A 331 11.24 -7.89 5.21
C LEU A 331 12.31 -7.34 4.26
N PHE A 332 12.88 -6.17 4.55
CA PHE A 332 14.03 -5.67 3.80
C PHE A 332 15.26 -6.57 4.00
N LYS A 333 15.53 -7.04 5.23
CA LYS A 333 16.61 -8.00 5.50
C LYS A 333 16.37 -9.34 4.79
N VAL A 334 15.11 -9.81 4.71
CA VAL A 334 14.75 -11.01 3.94
C VAL A 334 15.07 -10.80 2.45
N ALA A 335 14.70 -9.66 1.88
CA ALA A 335 15.00 -9.34 0.49
C ALA A 335 16.51 -9.31 0.22
N ASP A 336 17.29 -8.67 1.10
CA ASP A 336 18.75 -8.59 1.00
C ASP A 336 19.41 -9.97 1.03
N ARG A 337 19.02 -10.84 1.95
CA ARG A 337 19.55 -12.21 2.02
C ARG A 337 19.14 -13.03 0.79
N CYS A 338 17.93 -12.85 0.24
CA CYS A 338 17.51 -13.53 -0.97
C CYS A 338 18.37 -13.10 -2.19
N VAL A 339 18.64 -11.79 -2.33
CA VAL A 339 19.57 -11.26 -3.35
C VAL A 339 20.95 -11.90 -3.18
N GLN A 340 21.47 -11.95 -1.95
CA GLN A 340 22.79 -12.53 -1.65
C GLN A 340 22.86 -14.03 -2.00
N VAL A 341 21.85 -14.81 -1.66
CA VAL A 341 21.78 -16.25 -1.95
C VAL A 341 21.72 -16.52 -3.46
N LEU A 342 21.00 -15.68 -4.21
CA LEU A 342 20.88 -15.79 -5.66
C LEU A 342 22.13 -15.33 -6.41
N GLY A 343 23.02 -14.55 -5.77
CA GLY A 343 24.24 -14.05 -6.40
C GLY A 343 23.93 -13.18 -7.62
N GLY A 344 24.57 -13.45 -8.76
CA GLY A 344 24.36 -12.68 -10.00
C GLY A 344 22.90 -12.62 -10.46
N MET A 345 22.12 -13.69 -10.27
CA MET A 345 20.69 -13.68 -10.56
C MET A 345 19.89 -12.75 -9.61
N GLY A 346 20.37 -12.57 -8.37
CA GLY A 346 19.72 -11.73 -7.38
C GLY A 346 19.80 -10.22 -7.67
N ILE A 347 20.76 -9.79 -8.48
CA ILE A 347 20.95 -8.39 -8.89
C ILE A 347 20.50 -8.11 -10.33
N SER A 348 19.98 -9.13 -11.02
CA SER A 348 19.45 -9.05 -12.39
C SER A 348 17.93 -9.14 -12.40
N ASP A 349 17.33 -8.80 -13.54
CA ASP A 349 15.89 -8.93 -13.75
C ASP A 349 15.47 -10.34 -14.21
N GLU A 350 16.39 -11.36 -14.13
CA GLU A 350 16.10 -12.78 -14.39
C GLU A 350 15.13 -13.39 -13.36
N THR A 351 15.02 -12.77 -12.19
CA THR A 351 14.05 -13.12 -11.15
C THR A 351 13.41 -11.83 -10.60
N PRO A 352 12.19 -11.88 -10.02
CA PRO A 352 11.54 -10.70 -9.45
C PRO A 352 12.21 -10.21 -8.15
N VAL A 353 13.27 -10.89 -7.66
CA VAL A 353 13.85 -10.61 -6.34
C VAL A 353 14.57 -9.26 -6.31
N ALA A 354 15.27 -8.87 -7.38
CA ALA A 354 15.90 -7.54 -7.47
C ALA A 354 14.85 -6.41 -7.46
N GLY A 355 13.71 -6.61 -8.14
CA GLY A 355 12.56 -5.70 -8.08
C GLY A 355 11.99 -5.60 -6.67
N PHE A 356 11.72 -6.73 -6.04
CA PHE A 356 11.23 -6.77 -4.67
C PHE A 356 12.16 -6.07 -3.67
N PHE A 357 13.48 -6.24 -3.79
CA PHE A 357 14.47 -5.56 -2.95
C PHE A 357 14.37 -4.03 -3.09
N ARG A 358 14.25 -3.50 -4.31
CA ARG A 358 14.07 -2.06 -4.56
C ARG A 358 12.77 -1.54 -3.96
N ASP A 359 11.67 -2.23 -4.22
CA ASP A 359 10.32 -1.82 -3.83
C ASP A 359 10.15 -1.85 -2.30
N VAL A 360 10.57 -2.94 -1.63
CA VAL A 360 10.42 -3.07 -0.17
C VAL A 360 11.32 -2.10 0.59
N ARG A 361 12.42 -1.59 -0.02
CA ARG A 361 13.24 -0.58 0.63
C ARG A 361 12.48 0.73 0.85
N ALA A 362 11.65 1.13 -0.10
CA ALA A 362 10.80 2.32 0.02
C ALA A 362 9.77 2.19 1.15
N PHE A 363 9.30 0.99 1.45
CA PHE A 363 8.34 0.72 2.54
C PHE A 363 8.85 1.15 3.92
N ARG A 364 10.15 1.22 4.16
CA ARG A 364 10.69 1.76 5.41
C ARG A 364 10.44 3.27 5.60
N LEU A 365 10.04 3.99 4.54
CA LEU A 365 9.89 5.45 4.52
C LEU A 365 8.43 5.91 4.53
N TYR A 366 7.60 5.37 3.63
CA TYR A 366 6.22 5.82 3.52
C TYR A 366 5.33 5.29 4.66
N ASP A 367 4.16 5.90 4.84
CA ASP A 367 3.21 5.68 5.96
C ASP A 367 3.86 5.84 7.35
N GLY A 368 4.89 6.65 7.41
CA GLY A 368 5.75 6.94 8.56
C GLY A 368 7.07 6.18 8.49
N PRO A 369 8.22 6.89 8.45
CA PRO A 369 9.54 6.27 8.59
C PRO A 369 9.66 5.49 9.89
N THR A 370 10.58 4.52 9.91
CA THR A 370 10.88 3.70 11.11
C THR A 370 11.08 4.57 12.34
N GLU A 371 11.79 5.68 12.23
CA GLU A 371 12.11 6.61 13.32
C GLU A 371 10.86 7.33 13.88
N VAL A 372 9.88 7.66 13.02
CA VAL A 372 8.61 8.26 13.46
C VAL A 372 7.82 7.26 14.31
N HIS A 373 7.78 5.99 13.91
CA HIS A 373 7.14 4.94 14.70
C HIS A 373 7.87 4.69 16.01
N GLN A 374 9.21 4.61 15.99
CA GLN A 374 10.02 4.45 17.19
C GLN A 374 9.82 5.61 18.16
N HIS A 375 9.78 6.85 17.66
CA HIS A 375 9.48 8.03 18.47
C HIS A 375 8.08 7.94 19.12
N ALA A 376 7.07 7.58 18.35
CA ALA A 376 5.70 7.42 18.86
C ALA A 376 5.60 6.34 19.95
N ILE A 377 6.29 5.21 19.75
CA ILE A 377 6.35 4.10 20.72
C ILE A 377 7.07 4.56 21.99
N ALA A 378 8.26 5.16 21.85
CA ALA A 378 9.05 5.64 22.99
C ALA A 378 8.30 6.71 23.80
N THR A 379 7.65 7.66 23.12
CA THR A 379 6.84 8.70 23.77
C THR A 379 5.71 8.09 24.60
N ARG A 380 5.06 7.03 24.10
CA ARG A 380 4.01 6.34 24.84
C ARG A 380 4.55 5.60 26.06
N LEU A 381 5.69 4.91 25.93
CA LEU A 381 6.32 4.16 27.01
C LEU A 381 6.84 5.06 28.16
N LEU A 382 7.21 6.30 27.82
CA LEU A 382 7.76 7.28 28.76
C LEU A 382 6.71 8.26 29.32
N ARG A 383 5.43 8.11 28.95
CA ARG A 383 4.32 8.82 29.61
C ARG A 383 3.98 8.11 30.89
N ASP A 384 3.97 8.87 32.00
CA ASP A 384 3.53 8.42 33.34
C ASP A 384 2.03 8.07 33.34
#